data_684380f6bbc1e0ebbcaa4bb0f7e88eda
#
_entry.id   684380f6bbc1e0ebbcaa4bb0f7e88eda
#
_cell.length_a   1.000
_cell.length_b   1.000
_cell.length_c   1.000
_cell.angle_alpha   90.00
_cell.angle_beta   90.00
_cell.angle_gamma   90.00
#
_symmetry.space_group_name_H-M   'P 1'
#
loop_
_entity.id
_entity.type
_entity.pdbx_description
1 polymer ?
#
loop_
_entity_poly.entity_id
_entity_poly.type
_entity_poly.pdbx_seq_one_letter_code
_entity_poly.pdbx_strand_id
1 'polypeptide(L)'
;MERSPSLTVDGILEVDGKILLVKRKNPPFKDFWAFPGGFVNYGERTEEAVVREVFEETGIKTKVKDLLGVYSDPDRDPRGHTVSVVYILEYIEGSPKGADDAKEAKFFNIEEVENMDLAFDHKSIFRDYLKFREKRW
;
A
#
# COMPACT_ATOMS: atom_id res chain seq x y z
N MET A 1 8.21 27.27 -13.53
CA MET A 1 7.57 25.95 -13.72
C MET A 1 6.67 25.65 -12.54
N GLU A 2 5.46 25.22 -12.82
CA GLU A 2 4.50 24.88 -11.78
C GLU A 2 4.84 23.56 -11.09
N ARG A 3 4.49 23.48 -9.83
CA ARG A 3 4.63 22.24 -9.07
C ARG A 3 3.54 21.26 -9.48
N SER A 4 3.86 20.00 -9.48
CA SER A 4 2.87 18.93 -9.65
C SER A 4 2.95 17.98 -8.47
N PRO A 5 1.84 17.33 -8.11
CA PRO A 5 1.88 16.33 -7.05
C PRO A 5 2.72 15.12 -7.49
N SER A 6 3.29 14.44 -6.51
CA SER A 6 4.02 13.19 -6.75
C SER A 6 3.01 12.06 -6.91
N LEU A 7 3.29 11.13 -7.82
CA LEU A 7 2.44 9.99 -8.06
C LEU A 7 2.99 8.76 -7.34
N THR A 8 2.15 8.16 -6.51
CA THR A 8 2.50 6.94 -5.76
C THR A 8 1.47 5.85 -6.03
N VAL A 9 1.81 4.64 -5.63
CA VAL A 9 0.92 3.48 -5.65
C VAL A 9 0.99 2.78 -4.32
N ASP A 10 -0.12 2.16 -3.91
CA ASP A 10 -0.18 1.30 -2.74
C ASP A 10 -0.94 0.03 -3.10
N GLY A 11 -0.55 -1.09 -2.52
CA GLY A 11 -1.16 -2.38 -2.82
C GLY A 11 -1.80 -3.02 -1.60
N ILE A 12 -3.01 -3.52 -1.78
CA ILE A 12 -3.71 -4.27 -0.74
C ILE A 12 -3.75 -5.73 -1.15
N LEU A 13 -3.06 -6.58 -0.40
CA LEU A 13 -3.06 -8.02 -0.60
C LEU A 13 -3.70 -8.69 0.59
N GLU A 14 -4.79 -9.38 0.35
CA GLU A 14 -5.45 -10.21 1.36
C GLU A 14 -5.28 -11.68 0.98
N VAL A 15 -4.79 -12.48 1.93
CA VAL A 15 -4.67 -13.94 1.77
C VAL A 15 -5.21 -14.59 3.05
N ASP A 16 -6.22 -15.42 2.91
CA ASP A 16 -6.83 -16.15 4.03
C ASP A 16 -7.25 -15.24 5.20
N GLY A 17 -7.87 -14.11 4.88
CA GLY A 17 -8.36 -13.16 5.88
C GLY A 17 -7.28 -12.31 6.52
N LYS A 18 -6.08 -12.30 5.95
CA LYS A 18 -4.94 -11.52 6.47
C LYS A 18 -4.46 -10.53 5.43
N ILE A 19 -4.03 -9.36 5.91
CA ILE A 19 -3.58 -8.23 5.09
C ILE A 19 -2.07 -8.07 5.22
N LEU A 20 -1.40 -7.92 4.09
CA LEU A 20 0.04 -7.67 4.04
C LEU A 20 0.34 -6.21 4.35
N LEU A 21 1.14 -5.98 5.39
CA LEU A 21 1.60 -4.66 5.76
C LEU A 21 3.12 -4.64 5.88
N VAL A 22 3.69 -3.45 5.76
CA VAL A 22 5.12 -3.21 5.96
C VAL A 22 5.30 -2.20 7.09
N LYS A 23 6.35 -2.37 7.88
CA LYS A 23 6.70 -1.44 8.94
C LYS A 23 7.66 -0.39 8.37
N ARG A 24 7.30 0.87 8.50
CA ARG A 24 8.10 1.96 7.94
C ARG A 24 9.43 2.09 8.69
N LYS A 25 10.51 2.22 7.92
CA LYS A 25 11.87 2.34 8.41
C LYS A 25 12.27 3.79 8.69
N ASN A 26 11.70 4.74 7.94
CA ASN A 26 12.09 6.15 7.96
C ASN A 26 10.90 7.06 8.27
N PRO A 27 11.16 8.28 8.82
CA PRO A 27 10.09 9.25 8.96
C PRO A 27 9.63 9.73 7.57
N PRO A 28 8.39 10.23 7.41
CA PRO A 28 7.38 10.35 8.48
C PRO A 28 6.78 8.99 8.83
N PHE A 29 6.13 8.92 10.00
CA PHE A 29 5.48 7.70 10.48
C PHE A 29 6.45 6.52 10.65
N LYS A 30 7.68 6.80 11.10
CA LYS A 30 8.64 5.73 11.41
C LYS A 30 8.03 4.75 12.41
N ASP A 31 8.22 3.46 12.16
CA ASP A 31 7.71 2.34 12.95
C ASP A 31 6.19 2.11 12.87
N PHE A 32 5.46 2.93 12.13
CA PHE A 32 4.07 2.64 11.82
C PHE A 32 3.98 1.61 10.69
N TRP A 33 2.92 0.84 10.71
CA TRP A 33 2.60 -0.09 9.63
C TRP A 33 1.83 0.61 8.52
N ALA A 34 2.02 0.15 7.29
CA ALA A 34 1.43 0.76 6.10
C ALA A 34 1.22 -0.31 5.02
N PHE A 35 0.35 -0.03 4.06
CA PHE A 35 0.31 -0.85 2.86
C PHE A 35 1.63 -0.69 2.10
N PRO A 36 2.16 -1.77 1.51
CA PRO A 36 3.35 -1.64 0.68
C PRO A 36 3.06 -0.79 -0.56
N GLY A 37 4.02 0.02 -0.96
CA GLY A 37 3.87 0.92 -2.09
C GLY A 37 5.03 1.89 -2.18
N GLY A 38 4.94 2.80 -3.13
CA GLY A 38 5.99 3.80 -3.33
C GLY A 38 5.76 4.61 -4.59
N PHE A 39 6.79 5.31 -5.02
CA PHE A 39 6.70 6.22 -6.15
C PHE A 39 6.72 5.48 -7.49
N VAL A 40 5.92 5.99 -8.42
CA VAL A 40 5.91 5.51 -9.80
C VAL A 40 7.13 6.09 -10.52
N ASN A 41 7.87 5.24 -11.24
CA ASN A 41 9.00 5.69 -12.02
C ASN A 41 8.53 6.29 -13.35
N TYR A 42 9.25 7.29 -13.83
CA TYR A 42 8.92 7.87 -15.14
C TYR A 42 8.90 6.78 -16.20
N GLY A 43 7.83 6.76 -17.00
CA GLY A 43 7.64 5.75 -18.04
C GLY A 43 7.03 4.44 -17.57
N GLU A 44 6.80 4.29 -16.27
CA GLU A 44 6.21 3.09 -15.68
C GLU A 44 4.69 3.25 -15.57
N ARG A 45 3.94 2.18 -15.84
CA ARG A 45 2.50 2.18 -15.59
C ARG A 45 2.26 1.97 -14.10
N THR A 46 1.16 2.51 -13.59
CA THR A 46 0.84 2.36 -12.16
C THR A 46 0.67 0.90 -11.75
N GLU A 47 0.09 0.07 -12.62
CA GLU A 47 -0.06 -1.38 -12.37
C GLU A 47 1.30 -2.08 -12.26
N GLU A 48 2.27 -1.65 -13.07
CA GLU A 48 3.64 -2.17 -13.00
C GLU A 48 4.33 -1.71 -11.72
N ALA A 49 4.14 -0.44 -11.37
CA ALA A 49 4.76 0.16 -10.19
C ALA A 49 4.34 -0.55 -8.91
N VAL A 50 3.05 -0.84 -8.74
CA VAL A 50 2.57 -1.47 -7.51
C VAL A 50 3.13 -2.89 -7.37
N VAL A 51 3.17 -3.65 -8.44
CA VAL A 51 3.73 -5.01 -8.43
C VAL A 51 5.22 -4.96 -8.07
N ARG A 52 5.97 -4.03 -8.67
CA ARG A 52 7.38 -3.84 -8.40
C ARG A 52 7.62 -3.43 -6.94
N GLU A 53 6.91 -2.42 -6.46
CA GLU A 53 7.10 -1.90 -5.10
C GLU A 53 6.77 -2.97 -4.05
N VAL A 54 5.68 -3.71 -4.22
CA VAL A 54 5.33 -4.78 -3.28
C VAL A 54 6.41 -5.85 -3.26
N PHE A 55 6.94 -6.24 -4.42
CA PHE A 55 8.01 -7.23 -4.47
C PHE A 55 9.30 -6.72 -3.82
N GLU A 56 9.68 -5.47 -4.10
CA GLU A 56 10.89 -4.88 -3.52
C GLU A 56 10.81 -4.79 -2.00
N GLU A 57 9.65 -4.45 -1.46
CA GLU A 57 9.49 -4.25 -0.01
C GLU A 57 9.20 -5.54 0.75
N THR A 58 8.59 -6.52 0.14
CA THR A 58 8.09 -7.70 0.86
C THR A 58 8.60 -9.04 0.36
N GLY A 59 9.15 -9.09 -0.85
CA GLY A 59 9.55 -10.33 -1.47
C GLY A 59 8.39 -11.14 -2.06
N ILE A 60 7.18 -10.61 -2.03
CA ILE A 60 5.99 -11.30 -2.53
C ILE A 60 5.67 -10.85 -3.96
N LYS A 61 5.50 -11.82 -4.84
CA LYS A 61 5.03 -11.60 -6.20
C LYS A 61 3.52 -11.56 -6.24
N THR A 62 2.99 -10.52 -6.87
CA THR A 62 1.55 -10.31 -6.99
C THR A 62 1.18 -9.89 -8.40
N LYS A 63 -0.11 -9.89 -8.67
CA LYS A 63 -0.65 -9.25 -9.87
C LYS A 63 -1.85 -8.41 -9.48
N VAL A 64 -2.16 -7.41 -10.30
CA VAL A 64 -3.30 -6.53 -10.06
C VAL A 64 -4.59 -7.30 -10.30
N LYS A 65 -5.50 -7.23 -9.34
CA LYS A 65 -6.83 -7.84 -9.44
C LYS A 65 -7.88 -6.79 -9.73
N ASP A 66 -7.80 -5.63 -9.05
CA ASP A 66 -8.80 -4.58 -9.19
C ASP A 66 -8.21 -3.23 -8.76
N LEU A 67 -8.90 -2.16 -9.10
CA LEU A 67 -8.58 -0.81 -8.65
C LEU A 67 -9.51 -0.46 -7.49
N LEU A 68 -8.95 -0.09 -6.34
CA LEU A 68 -9.75 0.39 -5.23
C LEU A 68 -10.13 1.85 -5.42
N GLY A 69 -9.17 2.70 -5.72
CA GLY A 69 -9.43 4.12 -5.91
C GLY A 69 -8.17 4.97 -5.98
N VAL A 70 -8.39 6.27 -6.10
CA VAL A 70 -7.34 7.28 -6.14
C VAL A 70 -7.50 8.18 -4.91
N TYR A 71 -6.43 8.39 -4.18
CA TYR A 71 -6.42 9.18 -2.95
C TYR A 71 -5.52 10.40 -3.16
N SER A 72 -6.11 11.57 -3.16
CA SER A 72 -5.45 12.78 -3.66
C SER A 72 -5.57 14.00 -2.75
N ASP A 73 -5.98 13.83 -1.48
CA ASP A 73 -6.04 14.95 -0.56
C ASP A 73 -4.64 15.56 -0.40
N PRO A 74 -4.49 16.88 -0.58
CA PRO A 74 -3.16 17.51 -0.48
C PRO A 74 -2.49 17.32 0.89
N ASP A 75 -3.25 17.06 1.94
CA ASP A 75 -2.74 16.92 3.30
C ASP A 75 -2.50 15.47 3.73
N ARG A 76 -2.72 14.50 2.83
CA ARG A 76 -2.58 13.09 3.18
C ARG A 76 -1.14 12.67 3.53
N ASP A 77 -0.14 13.40 3.05
CA ASP A 77 1.27 13.16 3.32
C ASP A 77 1.91 14.46 3.82
N PRO A 78 2.49 14.49 5.02
CA PRO A 78 3.07 15.72 5.57
C PRO A 78 4.27 16.26 4.77
N ARG A 79 4.89 15.44 3.93
CA ARG A 79 6.05 15.88 3.12
C ARG A 79 5.64 16.74 1.93
N GLY A 80 4.38 16.64 1.48
CA GLY A 80 3.89 17.36 0.32
C GLY A 80 2.73 16.63 -0.34
N HIS A 81 2.22 17.21 -1.42
CA HIS A 81 1.06 16.65 -2.11
C HIS A 81 1.44 15.38 -2.88
N THR A 82 0.90 14.25 -2.44
CA THR A 82 1.02 12.98 -3.16
C THR A 82 -0.35 12.50 -3.59
N VAL A 83 -0.40 11.84 -4.74
CA VAL A 83 -1.61 11.17 -5.25
C VAL A 83 -1.28 9.69 -5.27
N SER A 84 -2.05 8.89 -4.53
CA SER A 84 -1.85 7.43 -4.54
C SER A 84 -2.95 6.74 -5.31
N VAL A 85 -2.54 5.87 -6.22
CA VAL A 85 -3.44 4.94 -6.90
C VAL A 85 -3.35 3.61 -6.14
N VAL A 86 -4.47 3.18 -5.57
CA VAL A 86 -4.49 2.00 -4.70
C VAL A 86 -5.11 0.82 -5.43
N TYR A 87 -4.35 -0.26 -5.54
CA TYR A 87 -4.76 -1.49 -6.21
C TYR A 87 -5.01 -2.62 -5.23
N ILE A 88 -5.99 -3.44 -5.56
CA ILE A 88 -6.22 -4.72 -4.89
C ILE A 88 -5.44 -5.75 -5.68
N LEU A 89 -4.63 -6.54 -4.96
CA LEU A 89 -3.69 -7.47 -5.55
C LEU A 89 -4.09 -8.92 -5.31
N GLU A 90 -3.55 -9.80 -6.14
CA GLU A 90 -3.70 -11.23 -6.01
C GLU A 90 -2.33 -11.86 -5.83
N TYR A 91 -2.23 -12.79 -4.89
CA TYR A 91 -0.98 -13.48 -4.55
C TYR A 91 -0.55 -14.42 -5.67
N ILE A 92 0.74 -14.41 -5.99
CA ILE A 92 1.34 -15.39 -6.92
C ILE A 92 2.29 -16.31 -6.16
N GLU A 93 3.31 -15.76 -5.52
CA GLU A 93 4.29 -16.56 -4.76
C GLU A 93 5.11 -15.69 -3.82
N GLY A 94 5.82 -16.33 -2.91
CA GLY A 94 6.76 -15.68 -2.01
C GLY A 94 6.28 -15.65 -0.57
N SER A 95 7.20 -15.34 0.34
CA SER A 95 6.95 -15.16 1.76
C SER A 95 7.33 -13.76 2.19
N PRO A 96 6.59 -13.15 3.15
CA PRO A 96 6.87 -11.78 3.53
C PRO A 96 8.19 -11.64 4.28
N LYS A 97 8.98 -10.65 3.88
CA LYS A 97 10.21 -10.23 4.57
C LYS A 97 10.45 -8.77 4.25
N GLY A 98 10.96 -8.03 5.22
CA GLY A 98 11.32 -6.64 5.00
C GLY A 98 12.49 -6.50 4.05
N ALA A 99 12.43 -5.51 3.18
CA ALA A 99 13.48 -5.19 2.22
C ALA A 99 13.41 -3.71 1.89
N ASP A 100 14.48 -3.17 1.32
CA ASP A 100 14.58 -1.77 0.94
C ASP A 100 14.17 -0.82 2.07
N ASP A 101 13.08 -0.08 1.93
CA ASP A 101 12.63 0.92 2.90
C ASP A 101 11.75 0.35 4.01
N ALA A 102 11.47 -0.95 3.99
CA ALA A 102 10.67 -1.59 5.03
C ALA A 102 11.57 -2.27 6.06
N LYS A 103 11.24 -2.09 7.34
CA LYS A 103 11.89 -2.82 8.44
C LYS A 103 11.42 -4.27 8.48
N GLU A 104 10.13 -4.47 8.27
CA GLU A 104 9.46 -5.76 8.33
C GLU A 104 8.31 -5.79 7.34
N ALA A 105 7.97 -6.98 6.89
CA ALA A 105 6.74 -7.23 6.15
C ALA A 105 6.04 -8.41 6.80
N LYS A 106 4.72 -8.31 6.96
CA LYS A 106 3.99 -9.29 7.73
C LYS A 106 2.50 -9.28 7.37
N PHE A 107 1.85 -10.43 7.44
CA PHE A 107 0.40 -10.52 7.34
C PHE A 107 -0.25 -10.36 8.70
N PHE A 108 -1.31 -9.56 8.76
CA PHE A 108 -2.11 -9.32 9.96
C PHE A 108 -3.55 -9.73 9.70
N ASN A 109 -4.22 -10.30 10.68
CA ASN A 109 -5.66 -10.55 10.58
C ASN A 109 -6.38 -9.22 10.37
N ILE A 110 -7.50 -9.25 9.63
CA ILE A 110 -8.30 -8.04 9.38
C ILE A 110 -8.70 -7.36 10.69
N GLU A 111 -9.08 -8.16 11.70
CA GLU A 111 -9.46 -7.63 13.01
C GLU A 111 -8.31 -6.89 13.70
N GLU A 112 -7.08 -7.37 13.55
CA GLU A 112 -5.91 -6.69 14.08
C GLU A 112 -5.70 -5.34 13.38
N VAL A 113 -5.85 -5.30 12.06
CA VAL A 113 -5.66 -4.07 11.27
C VAL A 113 -6.70 -3.02 11.67
N GLU A 114 -7.92 -3.43 11.96
CA GLU A 114 -8.98 -2.52 12.42
C GLU A 114 -8.61 -1.79 13.70
N ASN A 115 -7.76 -2.39 14.54
CA ASN A 115 -7.33 -1.84 15.82
C ASN A 115 -5.93 -1.22 15.78
N MET A 116 -5.30 -1.18 14.61
CA MET A 116 -3.97 -0.60 14.44
C MET A 116 -4.04 0.84 13.97
N ASP A 117 -3.05 1.63 14.39
CA ASP A 117 -2.80 2.93 13.79
C ASP A 117 -1.90 2.71 12.58
N LEU A 118 -2.38 3.08 11.41
CA LEU A 118 -1.60 2.96 10.18
C LEU A 118 -1.01 4.31 9.79
N ALA A 119 0.07 4.27 9.00
CA ALA A 119 0.71 5.47 8.49
C ALA A 119 -0.21 6.22 7.51
N PHE A 120 0.03 7.52 7.37
CA PHE A 120 -0.69 8.37 6.41
C PHE A 120 -2.21 8.25 6.57
N ASP A 121 -2.94 8.18 5.46
CA ASP A 121 -4.39 7.97 5.41
C ASP A 121 -4.76 6.49 5.20
N HIS A 122 -3.81 5.58 5.46
CA HIS A 122 -4.00 4.16 5.15
C HIS A 122 -5.18 3.54 5.93
N LYS A 123 -5.50 4.06 7.12
CA LYS A 123 -6.68 3.60 7.86
C LYS A 123 -7.97 3.88 7.09
N SER A 124 -8.08 5.06 6.48
CA SER A 124 -9.23 5.41 5.65
C SER A 124 -9.30 4.52 4.40
N ILE A 125 -8.14 4.26 3.79
CA ILE A 125 -8.05 3.36 2.64
C ILE A 125 -8.50 1.95 3.03
N PHE A 126 -8.06 1.47 4.19
CA PHE A 126 -8.46 0.16 4.69
C PHE A 126 -9.97 0.06 4.90
N ARG A 127 -10.60 1.10 5.45
CA ARG A 127 -12.06 1.14 5.62
C ARG A 127 -12.78 1.09 4.28
N ASP A 128 -12.27 1.79 3.28
CA ASP A 128 -12.82 1.74 1.93
C ASP A 128 -12.66 0.34 1.33
N TYR A 129 -11.52 -0.31 1.59
CA TYR A 129 -11.30 -1.68 1.14
C TYR A 129 -12.32 -2.64 1.75
N LEU A 130 -12.62 -2.51 3.05
CA LEU A 130 -13.61 -3.37 3.69
C LEU A 130 -14.98 -3.22 3.05
N LYS A 131 -15.39 -1.99 2.71
CA LYS A 131 -16.66 -1.74 2.01
C LYS A 131 -16.66 -2.34 0.61
N PHE A 132 -15.56 -2.21 -0.11
CA PHE A 132 -15.39 -2.81 -1.42
C PHE A 132 -15.51 -4.34 -1.34
N ARG A 133 -14.85 -4.92 -0.37
CA ARG A 133 -14.81 -6.37 -0.13
C ARG A 133 -16.21 -6.93 0.13
N GLU A 134 -17.02 -6.24 0.93
CA GLU A 134 -18.40 -6.65 1.22
C GLU A 134 -19.27 -6.72 -0.02
N LYS A 135 -19.07 -5.82 -0.97
CA LYS A 135 -19.87 -5.77 -2.18
C LYS A 135 -19.48 -6.82 -3.22
N ARG A 136 -18.24 -7.28 -3.17
CA ARG A 136 -17.68 -8.18 -4.18
C ARG A 136 -17.68 -9.65 -3.75
N TRP A 137 -17.73 -9.90 -2.48
CA TRP A 137 -17.55 -11.27 -1.94
C TRP A 137 -18.73 -11.77 -1.14
#